data_2617f478731de51cb44f28a329ebeb43
#
_entry.id   2617f478731de51cb44f28a329ebeb43
#
_cell.length_a   1.000
_cell.length_b   1.000
_cell.length_c   1.000
_cell.angle_alpha   90.00
_cell.angle_beta   90.00
_cell.angle_gamma   90.00
#
_symmetry.space_group_name_H-M   'P 1'
#
loop_
_entity.id
_entity.type
_entity.pdbx_description
1 polymer ?
#
loop_
_entity_poly.entity_id
_entity_poly.type
_entity_poly.pdbx_seq_one_letter_code
_entity_poly.pdbx_strand_id
1 'polypeptide(L)'
;MLLAGIIGAGLLAMRDRVTDSGRAQAGVTLPRHDVASPEGQEMLRIFAEGVGKMMAMPEGDPRGWVFQWHIHAVPDDRSKTAELVRLYPNSSDPGRILAEAVWDTCEAHFDPLRVNFFLPWHRMHLMSFERLVRSITGATYFTMPYWNYTDPDHRSLPPQFRSPDDPRWKPLFRTDRNPGVNDGLPIDQVGEAPLGLNAMMSPVYADTPDGDAGFCANLDNAPHSSVHVDVGTREKGMGAVSWAANDPIFWLHHSNIDRIWASWNRAGGRNPKDEGYLGQVFTFVDETGKPVQRKVADVLDTAPLGYAYDHYLDRPPGSVPFPGLSGLRFTNHTASHRFSGPVTLGSDPTTVQLKADGNSPYVARLHTASMAHRPFYLRIGGVRITRQPGVSYEVHLDPMPLTAPDRVSRSYVGTINVFGAIVHGTHTGSGPAPYTNPRNYSFVITDLVRNLLQAGRLTEPPSVMLVPTGTPRSGAAPTVDNISLVSS
;
A
#
# COMPACT_ATOMS: atom_id res chain seq x y z
N MET A 1 33.80 0.60 -24.31
CA MET A 1 34.30 1.93 -23.83
C MET A 1 33.45 3.12 -24.31
N LEU A 2 32.46 2.94 -25.19
CA LEU A 2 31.57 4.02 -25.68
C LEU A 2 30.25 4.17 -24.89
N LEU A 3 29.78 3.14 -24.18
CA LEU A 3 28.54 3.23 -23.42
C LEU A 3 28.65 4.00 -22.10
N ALA A 4 29.82 3.96 -21.44
CA ALA A 4 30.03 4.67 -20.17
C ALA A 4 30.07 6.21 -20.34
N GLY A 5 30.38 6.71 -21.52
CA GLY A 5 30.42 8.14 -21.81
C GLY A 5 29.04 8.82 -21.98
N ILE A 6 28.05 8.07 -22.44
CA ILE A 6 26.71 8.62 -22.71
C ILE A 6 25.90 8.75 -21.41
N ILE A 7 26.06 7.82 -20.49
CA ILE A 7 25.39 7.86 -19.18
C ILE A 7 25.92 9.02 -18.33
N GLY A 8 27.24 9.26 -18.37
CA GLY A 8 27.87 10.39 -17.67
C GLY A 8 27.40 11.76 -18.18
N ALA A 9 27.19 11.88 -19.48
CA ALA A 9 26.76 13.14 -20.10
C ALA A 9 25.28 13.46 -19.80
N GLY A 10 24.41 12.47 -19.70
CA GLY A 10 23.01 12.65 -19.33
C GLY A 10 22.85 13.10 -17.88
N LEU A 11 23.58 12.50 -16.95
CA LEU A 11 23.59 12.87 -15.53
C LEU A 11 24.28 14.22 -15.28
N LEU A 12 25.34 14.55 -16.00
CA LEU A 12 25.98 15.89 -15.96
C LEU A 12 25.03 17.00 -16.48
N ALA A 13 24.30 16.73 -17.55
CA ALA A 13 23.32 17.69 -18.09
C ALA A 13 22.13 17.92 -17.14
N MET A 14 21.80 16.96 -16.26
CA MET A 14 20.82 17.15 -15.21
C MET A 14 21.35 17.97 -14.02
N ARG A 15 22.63 17.87 -13.68
CA ARG A 15 23.26 18.65 -12.60
C ARG A 15 23.16 20.16 -12.81
N ASP A 16 23.33 20.62 -14.03
CA ASP A 16 23.34 22.06 -14.37
C ASP A 16 21.93 22.68 -14.42
N ARG A 17 20.86 21.87 -14.28
CA ARG A 17 19.46 22.33 -14.39
C ARG A 17 18.72 22.48 -13.06
N VAL A 18 19.38 22.18 -11.95
CA VAL A 18 18.81 22.30 -10.60
C VAL A 18 19.60 23.33 -9.82
N THR A 19 18.94 24.30 -9.22
CA THR A 19 19.58 25.38 -8.46
C THR A 19 19.98 24.92 -7.06
N ASP A 20 20.99 25.57 -6.46
CA ASP A 20 21.52 25.28 -5.10
C ASP A 20 20.45 25.32 -3.97
N SER A 21 19.27 25.86 -4.24
CA SER A 21 18.16 25.91 -3.27
C SER A 21 17.36 24.61 -3.15
N GLY A 22 17.73 23.52 -3.85
CA GLY A 22 17.00 22.26 -3.84
C GLY A 22 15.59 22.33 -4.46
N ARG A 23 15.24 23.48 -5.06
CA ARG A 23 13.99 23.64 -5.84
C ARG A 23 14.28 23.34 -7.29
N ALA A 24 13.51 22.43 -7.86
CA ALA A 24 13.45 22.34 -9.32
C ALA A 24 13.06 23.71 -9.87
N GLN A 25 13.79 24.18 -10.90
CA GLN A 25 13.35 25.38 -11.63
C GLN A 25 11.94 25.12 -12.20
N ALA A 26 11.09 26.14 -12.16
CA ALA A 26 9.76 26.03 -12.75
C ALA A 26 9.86 25.54 -14.20
N GLY A 27 9.33 24.33 -14.47
CA GLY A 27 9.37 23.68 -15.79
C GLY A 27 10.31 22.48 -15.94
N VAL A 28 11.16 22.13 -14.95
CA VAL A 28 11.98 20.92 -15.00
C VAL A 28 11.31 19.79 -14.23
N THR A 29 10.93 18.73 -14.93
CA THR A 29 10.41 17.51 -14.33
C THR A 29 11.53 16.47 -14.26
N LEU A 30 11.87 16.02 -13.05
CA LEU A 30 12.87 14.99 -12.82
C LEU A 30 12.21 13.60 -12.79
N PRO A 31 12.73 12.61 -13.53
CA PRO A 31 12.15 11.27 -13.50
C PRO A 31 12.55 10.52 -12.22
N ARG A 32 11.61 9.79 -11.63
CA ARG A 32 11.86 8.71 -10.68
C ARG A 32 12.08 7.43 -11.47
N HIS A 33 13.16 6.72 -11.16
CA HIS A 33 13.65 5.60 -11.95
C HIS A 33 13.41 4.26 -11.28
N ASP A 34 13.20 3.21 -12.10
CA ASP A 34 13.26 1.85 -11.61
C ASP A 34 14.64 1.59 -10.99
N VAL A 35 14.65 1.05 -9.77
CA VAL A 35 15.89 0.73 -9.05
C VAL A 35 16.76 -0.27 -9.83
N ALA A 36 16.18 -1.06 -10.73
CA ALA A 36 16.90 -1.99 -11.59
C ALA A 36 17.63 -1.30 -12.76
N SER A 37 17.25 -0.06 -13.11
CA SER A 37 17.91 0.71 -14.19
C SER A 37 19.24 1.31 -13.75
N PRO A 38 20.15 1.63 -14.67
CA PRO A 38 21.41 2.31 -14.35
C PRO A 38 21.19 3.64 -13.62
N GLU A 39 20.20 4.43 -14.04
CA GLU A 39 19.83 5.69 -13.41
C GLU A 39 19.26 5.45 -12.01
N GLY A 40 18.40 4.43 -11.85
CA GLY A 40 17.87 4.02 -10.55
C GLY A 40 18.96 3.54 -9.59
N GLN A 41 20.01 2.88 -10.08
CA GLN A 41 21.16 2.47 -9.28
C GLN A 41 21.97 3.68 -8.78
N GLU A 42 22.12 4.72 -9.57
CA GLU A 42 22.76 5.98 -9.11
C GLU A 42 21.87 6.66 -8.05
N MET A 43 20.56 6.71 -8.25
CA MET A 43 19.64 7.22 -7.23
C MET A 43 19.71 6.39 -5.94
N LEU A 44 19.80 5.06 -6.04
CA LEU A 44 19.95 4.19 -4.88
C LEU A 44 21.26 4.45 -4.11
N ARG A 45 22.34 4.73 -4.82
CA ARG A 45 23.62 5.11 -4.18
C ARG A 45 23.50 6.40 -3.36
N ILE A 46 22.84 7.41 -3.91
CA ILE A 46 22.57 8.68 -3.21
C ILE A 46 21.63 8.47 -2.03
N PHE A 47 20.61 7.65 -2.20
CA PHE A 47 19.67 7.28 -1.13
C PHE A 47 20.41 6.62 0.04
N ALA A 48 21.27 5.62 -0.23
CA ALA A 48 22.05 4.94 0.79
C ALA A 48 22.97 5.90 1.56
N GLU A 49 23.64 6.82 0.84
CA GLU A 49 24.46 7.88 1.46
C GLU A 49 23.59 8.78 2.36
N GLY A 50 22.41 9.21 1.87
CA GLY A 50 21.48 10.04 2.63
C GLY A 50 21.00 9.35 3.91
N VAL A 51 20.54 8.09 3.79
CA VAL A 51 20.10 7.27 4.92
C VAL A 51 21.23 7.10 5.94
N GLY A 52 22.45 6.79 5.48
CA GLY A 52 23.61 6.67 6.39
C GLY A 52 23.92 7.95 7.16
N LYS A 53 23.87 9.11 6.50
CA LYS A 53 24.03 10.41 7.15
C LYS A 53 22.90 10.72 8.14
N MET A 54 21.65 10.40 7.79
CA MET A 54 20.48 10.58 8.66
C MET A 54 20.56 9.69 9.91
N MET A 55 21.04 8.45 9.78
CA MET A 55 21.24 7.52 10.90
C MET A 55 22.36 7.98 11.86
N ALA A 56 23.31 8.76 11.36
CA ALA A 56 24.37 9.33 12.19
C ALA A 56 23.96 10.62 12.94
N MET A 57 22.77 11.18 12.63
CA MET A 57 22.23 12.33 13.34
C MET A 57 21.66 11.92 14.71
N PRO A 58 21.57 12.85 15.67
CA PRO A 58 20.83 12.60 16.90
C PRO A 58 19.39 12.12 16.63
N GLU A 59 18.89 11.17 17.40
CA GLU A 59 17.54 10.61 17.19
C GLU A 59 16.42 11.67 17.22
N GLY A 60 16.61 12.76 17.97
CA GLY A 60 15.68 13.89 18.03
C GLY A 60 15.89 14.97 16.96
N ASP A 61 16.89 14.85 16.07
CA ASP A 61 17.02 15.80 14.96
C ASP A 61 15.87 15.60 13.96
N PRO A 62 15.06 16.64 13.63
CA PRO A 62 13.96 16.50 12.69
C PRO A 62 14.37 16.01 11.30
N ARG A 63 15.63 16.11 10.91
CA ARG A 63 16.19 15.59 9.67
C ARG A 63 16.78 14.18 9.81
N GLY A 64 16.88 13.67 11.05
CA GLY A 64 17.46 12.37 11.38
C GLY A 64 16.54 11.20 11.04
N TRP A 65 17.15 10.01 10.92
CA TRP A 65 16.44 8.79 10.56
C TRP A 65 15.30 8.46 11.49
N VAL A 66 15.55 8.49 12.82
CA VAL A 66 14.54 8.14 13.82
C VAL A 66 13.35 9.08 13.75
N PHE A 67 13.58 10.38 13.68
CA PHE A 67 12.51 11.35 13.56
C PHE A 67 11.63 11.11 12.31
N GLN A 68 12.26 10.82 11.16
CA GLN A 68 11.57 10.69 9.89
C GLN A 68 10.69 9.44 9.81
N TRP A 69 11.14 8.30 10.30
CA TRP A 69 10.29 7.12 10.27
C TRP A 69 9.20 7.15 11.38
N HIS A 70 9.40 7.87 12.49
CA HIS A 70 8.35 8.12 13.49
C HIS A 70 7.20 8.99 12.94
N ILE A 71 7.39 9.76 11.88
CA ILE A 71 6.28 10.46 11.20
C ILE A 71 5.22 9.46 10.74
N HIS A 72 5.65 8.31 10.24
CA HIS A 72 4.73 7.22 9.89
C HIS A 72 4.09 6.64 11.15
N ALA A 73 4.88 6.11 12.06
CA ALA A 73 4.42 5.61 13.35
C ALA A 73 5.57 5.50 14.36
N VAL A 74 5.29 5.77 15.64
CA VAL A 74 6.20 5.49 16.76
C VAL A 74 6.12 3.98 17.06
N PRO A 75 7.26 3.32 17.42
CA PRO A 75 7.26 1.90 17.79
C PRO A 75 6.22 1.54 18.85
N ASP A 76 5.55 0.42 18.66
CA ASP A 76 4.51 -0.06 19.58
C ASP A 76 5.06 -0.69 20.88
N ASP A 77 6.37 -0.81 21.01
CA ASP A 77 7.03 -1.19 22.26
C ASP A 77 7.04 -0.07 23.31
N ARG A 78 6.61 1.14 22.93
CA ARG A 78 6.45 2.31 23.78
C ARG A 78 5.36 3.26 23.29
N SER A 79 4.80 4.07 24.17
CA SER A 79 3.86 5.10 23.76
C SER A 79 4.57 6.31 23.13
N LYS A 80 3.89 7.04 22.24
CA LYS A 80 4.39 8.32 21.69
C LYS A 80 4.83 9.28 22.81
N THR A 81 4.04 9.38 23.89
CA THR A 81 4.39 10.23 25.03
C THR A 81 5.70 9.80 25.69
N ALA A 82 5.93 8.49 25.87
CA ALA A 82 7.18 7.99 26.44
C ALA A 82 8.37 8.30 25.53
N GLU A 83 8.20 8.16 24.21
CA GLU A 83 9.25 8.46 23.24
C GLU A 83 9.57 9.96 23.17
N LEU A 84 8.55 10.82 23.24
CA LEU A 84 8.73 12.27 23.34
C LEU A 84 9.51 12.67 24.59
N VAL A 85 9.20 12.07 25.75
CA VAL A 85 9.94 12.33 27.00
C VAL A 85 11.38 11.81 26.90
N ARG A 86 11.59 10.64 26.27
CA ARG A 86 12.93 10.05 26.09
C ARG A 86 13.85 10.95 25.27
N LEU A 87 13.35 11.47 24.14
CA LEU A 87 14.16 12.26 23.21
C LEU A 87 14.20 13.76 23.55
N TYR A 88 13.14 14.27 24.16
CA TYR A 88 12.98 15.67 24.49
C TYR A 88 12.47 15.85 25.93
N PRO A 89 13.34 15.78 26.92
CA PRO A 89 12.93 15.94 28.33
C PRO A 89 12.29 17.29 28.61
N ASN A 90 12.71 18.35 27.90
CA ASN A 90 12.10 19.67 27.99
C ASN A 90 10.87 19.79 27.12
N SER A 91 9.70 20.05 27.71
CA SER A 91 8.43 20.20 26.99
C SER A 91 8.37 21.41 26.05
N SER A 92 9.24 22.40 26.27
CA SER A 92 9.32 23.61 25.42
C SER A 92 10.31 23.47 24.26
N ASP A 93 10.93 22.29 24.10
CA ASP A 93 11.87 22.06 23.02
C ASP A 93 11.12 22.15 21.67
N PRO A 94 11.58 22.99 20.71
CA PRO A 94 10.96 23.10 19.40
C PRO A 94 10.87 21.77 18.64
N GLY A 95 11.88 20.89 18.80
CA GLY A 95 11.87 19.54 18.23
C GLY A 95 10.75 18.68 18.80
N ARG A 96 10.49 18.77 20.12
CA ARG A 96 9.37 18.10 20.78
C ARG A 96 8.03 18.58 20.27
N ILE A 97 7.83 19.89 20.17
CA ILE A 97 6.58 20.49 19.67
C ILE A 97 6.32 20.01 18.23
N LEU A 98 7.37 19.98 17.40
CA LEU A 98 7.27 19.46 16.04
C LEU A 98 6.94 17.96 16.03
N ALA A 99 7.65 17.15 16.82
CA ALA A 99 7.41 15.72 16.95
C ALA A 99 5.98 15.40 17.42
N GLU A 100 5.46 16.15 18.41
CA GLU A 100 4.06 16.04 18.85
C GLU A 100 3.07 16.26 17.71
N ALA A 101 3.37 17.17 16.79
CA ALA A 101 2.50 17.53 15.68
C ALA A 101 2.57 16.55 14.50
N VAL A 102 3.74 15.90 14.27
CA VAL A 102 3.95 15.15 13.03
C VAL A 102 4.14 13.65 13.18
N TRP A 103 4.48 13.15 14.38
CA TRP A 103 4.64 11.71 14.61
C TRP A 103 3.30 10.99 14.69
N ASP A 104 3.24 9.73 14.27
CA ASP A 104 2.03 8.91 14.23
C ASP A 104 0.90 9.56 13.41
N THR A 105 1.20 10.13 12.27
CA THR A 105 0.20 10.81 11.43
C THR A 105 -0.14 10.07 10.14
N CYS A 106 0.30 8.82 9.99
CA CYS A 106 -0.07 8.01 8.84
C CYS A 106 -1.59 7.76 8.81
N GLU A 107 -2.26 8.32 7.84
CA GLU A 107 -3.72 8.33 7.76
C GLU A 107 -4.34 6.97 7.40
N ALA A 108 -3.61 6.12 6.69
CA ALA A 108 -4.16 4.83 6.23
C ALA A 108 -4.50 3.87 7.37
N HIS A 109 -3.79 3.98 8.49
CA HIS A 109 -3.83 2.95 9.53
C HIS A 109 -4.59 3.35 10.79
N PHE A 110 -4.87 4.62 10.98
CA PHE A 110 -5.35 5.15 12.27
C PHE A 110 -6.81 5.65 12.26
N ASP A 111 -7.41 5.90 11.09
CA ASP A 111 -8.80 6.35 11.00
C ASP A 111 -9.52 5.74 9.78
N PRO A 112 -10.54 4.90 10.00
CA PRO A 112 -11.30 4.27 8.91
C PRO A 112 -12.05 5.26 8.04
N LEU A 113 -12.43 6.43 8.58
CA LEU A 113 -13.10 7.48 7.82
C LEU A 113 -12.11 8.25 6.93
N ARG A 114 -10.80 8.08 7.16
CA ARG A 114 -9.72 8.81 6.49
C ARG A 114 -8.85 7.95 5.57
N VAL A 115 -9.24 6.70 5.31
CA VAL A 115 -8.51 5.78 4.42
C VAL A 115 -8.23 6.40 3.05
N ASN A 116 -9.10 7.27 2.55
CA ASN A 116 -8.93 7.95 1.28
C ASN A 116 -7.73 8.93 1.26
N PHE A 117 -7.12 9.25 2.41
CA PHE A 117 -5.91 10.05 2.49
C PHE A 117 -4.61 9.23 2.44
N PHE A 118 -4.70 7.90 2.35
CA PHE A 118 -3.54 7.01 2.22
C PHE A 118 -2.55 7.50 1.15
N LEU A 119 -3.01 7.65 -0.09
CA LEU A 119 -2.13 8.00 -1.20
C LEU A 119 -1.59 9.43 -1.12
N PRO A 120 -2.40 10.49 -0.91
CA PRO A 120 -1.85 11.84 -0.83
C PRO A 120 -0.93 12.03 0.37
N TRP A 121 -1.21 11.39 1.54
CA TRP A 121 -0.34 11.47 2.70
C TRP A 121 1.05 10.86 2.40
N HIS A 122 1.10 9.66 1.84
CA HIS A 122 2.36 8.99 1.51
C HIS A 122 3.14 9.70 0.40
N ARG A 123 2.44 10.29 -0.59
CA ARG A 123 3.09 11.16 -1.59
C ARG A 123 3.77 12.36 -0.94
N MET A 124 3.11 13.03 0.00
CA MET A 124 3.68 14.17 0.73
C MET A 124 4.86 13.74 1.61
N HIS A 125 4.76 12.58 2.25
CA HIS A 125 5.83 12.00 3.07
C HIS A 125 7.07 11.69 2.23
N LEU A 126 6.90 11.01 1.09
CA LEU A 126 7.98 10.75 0.12
C LEU A 126 8.63 12.04 -0.38
N MET A 127 7.82 13.06 -0.74
CA MET A 127 8.35 14.34 -1.22
C MET A 127 9.18 15.05 -0.17
N SER A 128 8.75 15.05 1.08
CA SER A 128 9.49 15.66 2.19
C SER A 128 10.81 14.93 2.41
N PHE A 129 10.77 13.61 2.43
CA PHE A 129 11.97 12.78 2.58
C PHE A 129 12.95 12.93 1.40
N GLU A 130 12.46 12.96 0.16
CA GLU A 130 13.27 13.16 -1.04
C GLU A 130 14.03 14.49 -0.99
N ARG A 131 13.39 15.58 -0.53
CA ARG A 131 14.02 16.89 -0.34
C ARG A 131 15.08 16.88 0.77
N LEU A 132 14.81 16.16 1.86
CA LEU A 132 15.82 15.95 2.91
C LEU A 132 17.06 15.25 2.38
N VAL A 133 16.90 14.17 1.61
CA VAL A 133 18.04 13.46 0.99
C VAL A 133 18.83 14.38 0.07
N ARG A 134 18.16 15.19 -0.76
CA ARG A 134 18.81 16.22 -1.61
C ARG A 134 19.64 17.18 -0.78
N SER A 135 19.07 17.72 0.28
CA SER A 135 19.74 18.68 1.18
C SER A 135 20.93 18.06 1.89
N ILE A 136 20.79 16.86 2.42
CA ILE A 136 21.82 16.16 3.22
C ILE A 136 22.99 15.68 2.36
N THR A 137 22.72 15.27 1.13
CA THR A 137 23.75 14.74 0.22
C THR A 137 24.33 15.81 -0.71
N GLY A 138 23.63 16.93 -0.91
CA GLY A 138 23.95 17.94 -1.92
C GLY A 138 23.61 17.51 -3.36
N ALA A 139 22.98 16.33 -3.55
CA ALA A 139 22.58 15.81 -4.85
C ALA A 139 21.23 16.41 -5.26
N THR A 140 21.24 17.62 -5.81
CA THR A 140 20.03 18.39 -6.17
C THR A 140 19.15 17.69 -7.21
N TYR A 141 19.72 16.77 -8.00
CA TYR A 141 19.04 15.97 -9.03
C TYR A 141 18.47 14.63 -8.50
N PHE A 142 18.68 14.31 -7.23
CA PHE A 142 18.17 13.06 -6.65
C PHE A 142 16.66 12.99 -6.77
N THR A 143 16.16 11.83 -7.17
CA THR A 143 14.75 11.43 -7.07
C THR A 143 14.66 10.09 -6.39
N MET A 144 13.56 9.86 -5.65
CA MET A 144 13.34 8.58 -4.99
C MET A 144 13.19 7.46 -6.03
N PRO A 145 14.11 6.49 -6.10
CA PRO A 145 13.91 5.36 -7.00
C PRO A 145 12.72 4.50 -6.53
N TYR A 146 12.13 3.72 -7.42
CA TYR A 146 11.07 2.78 -7.06
C TYR A 146 11.51 1.32 -7.27
N TRP A 147 11.01 0.44 -6.43
CA TRP A 147 11.18 -1.01 -6.56
C TRP A 147 9.98 -1.60 -7.30
N ASN A 148 10.21 -2.09 -8.53
CA ASN A 148 9.16 -2.58 -9.42
C ASN A 148 8.79 -4.05 -9.16
N TYR A 149 8.36 -4.40 -7.96
CA TYR A 149 7.90 -5.75 -7.62
C TYR A 149 6.62 -6.19 -8.35
N THR A 150 5.96 -5.29 -9.11
CA THR A 150 4.83 -5.68 -9.97
C THR A 150 5.29 -6.46 -11.19
N ASP A 151 6.56 -6.35 -11.55
CA ASP A 151 7.24 -7.20 -12.51
C ASP A 151 7.72 -8.49 -11.81
N PRO A 152 7.32 -9.68 -12.28
CA PRO A 152 7.74 -10.96 -11.70
C PRO A 152 9.26 -11.14 -11.59
N ASP A 153 10.02 -10.60 -12.54
CA ASP A 153 11.47 -10.73 -12.57
C ASP A 153 12.17 -9.82 -11.52
N HIS A 154 11.45 -8.86 -10.93
CA HIS A 154 11.98 -7.89 -9.97
C HIS A 154 11.44 -8.05 -8.55
N ARG A 155 10.87 -9.21 -8.20
CA ARG A 155 10.26 -9.46 -6.88
C ARG A 155 11.26 -9.75 -5.76
N SER A 156 12.50 -10.05 -6.09
CA SER A 156 13.56 -10.13 -5.07
C SER A 156 13.94 -8.75 -4.57
N LEU A 157 14.25 -8.66 -3.26
CA LEU A 157 14.80 -7.44 -2.69
C LEU A 157 16.10 -7.05 -3.42
N PRO A 158 16.29 -5.78 -3.83
CA PRO A 158 17.51 -5.38 -4.52
C PRO A 158 18.77 -5.78 -3.74
N PRO A 159 19.83 -6.28 -4.39
CA PRO A 159 21.02 -6.82 -3.71
C PRO A 159 21.65 -5.88 -2.69
N GLN A 160 21.58 -4.56 -2.93
CA GLN A 160 22.12 -3.52 -2.05
C GLN A 160 21.43 -3.49 -0.67
N PHE A 161 20.18 -3.91 -0.59
CA PHE A 161 19.46 -4.01 0.69
C PHE A 161 19.83 -5.28 1.48
N ARG A 162 20.55 -6.20 0.87
CA ARG A 162 20.95 -7.50 1.42
C ARG A 162 22.46 -7.61 1.71
N SER A 163 23.18 -6.49 1.69
CA SER A 163 24.65 -6.42 1.76
C SER A 163 25.13 -5.77 3.06
N PRO A 164 25.10 -6.48 4.21
CA PRO A 164 25.48 -5.91 5.51
C PRO A 164 26.95 -5.57 5.63
N ASP A 165 27.83 -6.25 4.86
CA ASP A 165 29.28 -6.12 4.92
C ASP A 165 29.84 -5.02 4.03
N ASP A 166 29.10 -4.52 3.05
CA ASP A 166 29.49 -3.37 2.23
C ASP A 166 29.13 -2.07 2.96
N PRO A 167 30.11 -1.26 3.37
CA PRO A 167 29.87 -0.03 4.11
C PRO A 167 28.92 0.97 3.43
N ARG A 168 28.84 0.92 2.09
CA ARG A 168 27.95 1.79 1.29
C ARG A 168 26.48 1.38 1.46
N TRP A 169 26.22 0.08 1.52
CA TRP A 169 24.89 -0.49 1.54
C TRP A 169 24.41 -0.90 2.92
N LYS A 170 25.33 -1.01 3.90
CA LYS A 170 25.01 -1.34 5.29
C LYS A 170 23.83 -0.52 5.88
N PRO A 171 23.70 0.79 5.58
CA PRO A 171 22.53 1.56 6.07
C PRO A 171 21.19 1.03 5.57
N LEU A 172 21.15 0.31 4.45
CA LEU A 172 19.93 -0.23 3.86
C LEU A 172 19.58 -1.63 4.38
N PHE A 173 20.50 -2.30 5.07
CA PHE A 173 20.28 -3.66 5.57
C PHE A 173 19.45 -3.66 6.85
N ARG A 174 18.52 -4.61 6.95
CA ARG A 174 17.73 -4.89 8.17
C ARG A 174 17.63 -6.40 8.40
N THR A 175 17.64 -6.79 9.67
CA THR A 175 17.48 -8.19 10.10
C THR A 175 16.03 -8.59 10.31
N ASP A 176 15.12 -7.62 10.48
CA ASP A 176 13.71 -7.83 10.80
C ASP A 176 12.86 -8.08 9.53
N ARG A 177 13.44 -8.77 8.56
CA ARG A 177 12.78 -9.23 7.32
C ARG A 177 12.44 -10.70 7.43
N ASN A 178 11.45 -11.14 6.67
CA ASN A 178 11.05 -12.53 6.65
C ASN A 178 12.21 -13.44 6.19
N PRO A 179 12.27 -14.71 6.67
CA PRO A 179 13.26 -15.66 6.22
C PRO A 179 13.31 -15.79 4.69
N GLY A 180 14.50 -15.80 4.11
CA GLY A 180 14.70 -15.87 2.67
C GLY A 180 14.76 -14.54 1.95
N VAL A 181 14.15 -13.46 2.47
CA VAL A 181 14.17 -12.12 1.83
C VAL A 181 15.60 -11.59 1.72
N ASN A 182 16.38 -11.69 2.78
CA ASN A 182 17.79 -11.30 2.76
C ASN A 182 18.68 -12.28 1.96
N ASP A 183 18.20 -13.49 1.70
CA ASP A 183 18.89 -14.47 0.86
C ASP A 183 18.59 -14.28 -0.63
N GLY A 184 17.65 -13.39 -0.96
CA GLY A 184 17.31 -13.02 -2.33
C GLY A 184 16.18 -13.83 -2.94
N LEU A 185 15.43 -14.56 -2.15
CA LEU A 185 14.20 -15.19 -2.64
C LEU A 185 13.18 -14.09 -3.03
N PRO A 186 12.44 -14.27 -4.12
CA PRO A 186 11.31 -13.42 -4.46
C PRO A 186 10.29 -13.34 -3.32
N ILE A 187 9.77 -12.15 -3.04
CA ILE A 187 8.87 -11.94 -1.90
C ILE A 187 7.56 -12.72 -2.02
N ASP A 188 7.09 -13.01 -3.21
CA ASP A 188 5.92 -13.88 -3.46
C ASP A 188 6.19 -15.38 -3.28
N GLN A 189 7.44 -15.78 -3.08
CA GLN A 189 7.82 -17.13 -2.67
C GLN A 189 8.04 -17.25 -1.16
N VAL A 190 8.34 -16.12 -0.50
CA VAL A 190 8.55 -16.02 0.94
C VAL A 190 7.23 -15.69 1.64
N GLY A 191 6.48 -14.80 1.04
CA GLY A 191 5.16 -14.38 1.45
C GLY A 191 4.07 -14.99 0.57
N GLU A 192 2.84 -14.75 0.95
CA GLU A 192 1.68 -15.43 0.38
C GLU A 192 0.66 -14.47 -0.21
N ALA A 193 0.97 -13.17 -0.20
CA ALA A 193 0.02 -12.16 -0.62
C ALA A 193 0.21 -11.75 -2.10
N PRO A 194 -0.88 -11.39 -2.81
CA PRO A 194 -0.81 -11.04 -4.22
C PRO A 194 -0.15 -9.69 -4.46
N LEU A 195 0.70 -9.62 -5.48
CA LEU A 195 1.39 -8.40 -5.92
C LEU A 195 0.79 -7.80 -7.20
N GLY A 196 -0.45 -8.18 -7.54
CA GLY A 196 -1.09 -7.80 -8.79
C GLY A 196 -1.59 -6.34 -8.81
N LEU A 197 -1.90 -5.86 -10.02
CA LEU A 197 -2.39 -4.51 -10.30
C LEU A 197 -3.92 -4.38 -10.36
N ASN A 198 -4.66 -5.30 -9.73
CA ASN A 198 -6.13 -5.33 -9.80
C ASN A 198 -6.78 -4.03 -9.30
N ALA A 199 -6.14 -3.30 -8.39
CA ALA A 199 -6.57 -1.98 -7.96
C ALA A 199 -6.78 -1.03 -9.15
N MET A 200 -5.94 -1.09 -10.18
CA MET A 200 -6.04 -0.25 -11.37
C MET A 200 -7.30 -0.51 -12.22
N MET A 201 -8.06 -1.55 -11.93
CA MET A 201 -9.35 -1.81 -12.58
C MET A 201 -10.48 -0.91 -12.02
N SER A 202 -10.34 -0.36 -10.82
CA SER A 202 -11.33 0.53 -10.20
C SER A 202 -11.33 1.89 -10.89
N PRO A 203 -12.46 2.38 -11.44
CA PRO A 203 -12.51 3.66 -12.15
C PRO A 203 -12.57 4.88 -11.23
N VAL A 204 -12.94 4.67 -9.95
CA VAL A 204 -13.11 5.71 -8.93
C VAL A 204 -12.13 5.51 -7.79
N TYR A 205 -11.72 6.61 -7.19
CA TYR A 205 -10.72 6.65 -6.13
C TYR A 205 -11.24 6.12 -4.79
N ALA A 206 -12.34 6.68 -4.32
CA ALA A 206 -12.93 6.37 -3.03
C ALA A 206 -13.91 5.19 -3.12
N ASP A 207 -14.18 4.57 -1.99
CA ASP A 207 -15.22 3.56 -1.87
C ASP A 207 -16.58 4.11 -2.31
N THR A 208 -17.37 3.27 -2.95
CA THR A 208 -18.71 3.65 -3.36
C THR A 208 -19.67 3.59 -2.17
N PRO A 209 -20.77 4.39 -2.18
CA PRO A 209 -21.82 4.30 -1.15
C PRO A 209 -22.39 2.88 -0.99
N ASP A 210 -22.34 2.09 -2.06
CA ASP A 210 -22.82 0.70 -2.06
C ASP A 210 -21.82 -0.30 -1.46
N GLY A 211 -20.63 0.18 -1.03
CA GLY A 211 -19.59 -0.62 -0.36
C GLY A 211 -18.59 -1.31 -1.29
N ASP A 212 -18.50 -0.92 -2.57
CA ASP A 212 -17.37 -1.34 -3.42
C ASP A 212 -16.12 -0.55 -3.03
N ALA A 213 -15.02 -1.27 -2.83
CA ALA A 213 -13.75 -0.63 -2.57
C ALA A 213 -13.27 0.14 -3.81
N GLY A 214 -12.93 1.41 -3.60
CA GLY A 214 -12.34 2.26 -4.62
C GLY A 214 -10.88 1.89 -4.93
N PHE A 215 -10.27 2.64 -5.82
CA PHE A 215 -8.85 2.45 -6.18
C PHE A 215 -7.94 2.56 -4.96
N CYS A 216 -8.17 3.55 -4.09
CA CYS A 216 -7.32 3.81 -2.93
C CYS A 216 -7.33 2.63 -1.94
N ALA A 217 -8.52 2.15 -1.56
CA ALA A 217 -8.66 1.02 -0.64
C ALA A 217 -8.15 -0.29 -1.24
N ASN A 218 -8.40 -0.53 -2.53
CA ASN A 218 -7.89 -1.70 -3.23
C ASN A 218 -6.36 -1.69 -3.32
N LEU A 219 -5.74 -0.53 -3.57
CA LEU A 219 -4.28 -0.40 -3.63
C LEU A 219 -3.65 -0.53 -2.24
N ASP A 220 -4.26 0.02 -1.20
CA ASP A 220 -3.84 -0.15 0.19
C ASP A 220 -3.88 -1.64 0.60
N ASN A 221 -4.91 -2.38 0.16
CA ASN A 221 -5.02 -3.80 0.43
C ASN A 221 -3.96 -4.62 -0.34
N ALA A 222 -3.88 -4.43 -1.66
CA ALA A 222 -2.91 -5.12 -2.53
C ALA A 222 -2.55 -4.23 -3.73
N PRO A 223 -1.25 -4.08 -4.05
CA PRO A 223 -0.09 -4.77 -3.46
C PRO A 223 0.51 -4.12 -2.21
N HIS A 224 0.04 -2.94 -1.73
CA HIS A 224 0.70 -2.24 -0.63
C HIS A 224 0.86 -3.10 0.63
N SER A 225 -0.25 -3.49 1.25
CA SER A 225 -0.21 -4.32 2.46
C SER A 225 0.42 -5.70 2.22
N SER A 226 0.31 -6.24 0.98
CA SER A 226 0.95 -7.50 0.60
C SER A 226 2.46 -7.41 0.71
N VAL A 227 3.07 -6.37 0.11
CA VAL A 227 4.52 -6.17 0.17
C VAL A 227 5.00 -5.98 1.60
N HIS A 228 4.25 -5.26 2.42
CA HIS A 228 4.58 -5.07 3.83
C HIS A 228 4.74 -6.41 4.56
N VAL A 229 3.76 -7.30 4.45
CA VAL A 229 3.78 -8.59 5.16
C VAL A 229 4.68 -9.64 4.51
N ASP A 230 4.93 -9.53 3.20
CA ASP A 230 5.82 -10.44 2.48
C ASP A 230 7.30 -10.09 2.72
N VAL A 231 7.64 -8.81 2.92
CA VAL A 231 9.01 -8.37 3.20
C VAL A 231 9.37 -8.51 4.67
N GLY A 232 8.54 -8.01 5.57
CA GLY A 232 8.92 -7.83 6.96
C GLY A 232 8.23 -8.77 7.93
N THR A 233 8.91 -9.01 9.06
CA THR A 233 8.24 -9.70 10.17
C THR A 233 7.10 -8.83 10.70
N ARG A 234 6.08 -9.48 11.23
CA ARG A 234 4.87 -8.80 11.74
C ARG A 234 5.06 -8.23 13.15
N GLU A 235 6.27 -8.32 13.68
CA GLU A 235 6.60 -7.87 15.04
C GLU A 235 7.46 -6.60 15.03
N LYS A 236 8.41 -6.50 14.12
CA LYS A 236 9.36 -5.38 14.06
C LYS A 236 9.75 -4.93 12.66
N GLY A 237 9.42 -5.66 11.63
CA GLY A 237 9.82 -5.35 10.27
C GLY A 237 8.77 -4.57 9.50
N MET A 238 8.91 -4.56 8.19
CA MET A 238 7.93 -3.99 7.27
C MET A 238 6.49 -4.49 7.51
N GLY A 239 6.31 -5.70 8.05
CA GLY A 239 5.00 -6.29 8.34
C GLY A 239 4.33 -5.76 9.62
N ALA A 240 4.96 -4.87 10.37
CA ALA A 240 4.40 -4.17 11.52
C ALA A 240 4.32 -2.67 11.23
N VAL A 241 3.12 -2.10 11.26
CA VAL A 241 2.87 -0.68 10.91
C VAL A 241 3.79 0.26 11.66
N SER A 242 3.93 0.05 12.97
CA SER A 242 4.74 0.88 13.86
C SER A 242 6.24 0.83 13.60
N TRP A 243 6.71 -0.15 12.82
CA TRP A 243 8.12 -0.33 12.49
C TRP A 243 8.42 -0.21 10.98
N ALA A 244 7.38 -0.20 10.15
CA ALA A 244 7.52 -0.38 8.71
C ALA A 244 8.47 0.64 8.06
N ALA A 245 8.33 1.92 8.39
CA ALA A 245 9.16 2.99 7.81
C ALA A 245 10.62 3.01 8.33
N ASN A 246 10.95 2.20 9.34
CA ASN A 246 12.34 1.99 9.78
C ASN A 246 13.12 1.10 8.80
N ASP A 247 12.47 0.30 7.97
CA ASP A 247 13.17 -0.42 6.90
C ASP A 247 13.32 0.49 5.68
N PRO A 248 14.55 0.77 5.20
CA PRO A 248 14.76 1.67 4.06
C PRO A 248 14.06 1.24 2.77
N ILE A 249 13.71 -0.04 2.60
CA ILE A 249 12.93 -0.48 1.43
C ILE A 249 11.51 0.08 1.41
N PHE A 250 10.96 0.46 2.56
CA PHE A 250 9.68 1.16 2.69
C PHE A 250 9.57 2.33 1.71
N TRP A 251 10.61 3.13 1.60
CA TRP A 251 10.62 4.34 0.78
C TRP A 251 10.55 4.03 -0.72
N LEU A 252 11.26 2.99 -1.18
CA LEU A 252 11.20 2.53 -2.58
C LEU A 252 9.87 1.84 -2.87
N HIS A 253 9.32 1.11 -1.90
CA HIS A 253 8.00 0.51 -1.98
C HIS A 253 6.92 1.59 -2.16
N HIS A 254 6.89 2.60 -1.30
CA HIS A 254 5.93 3.70 -1.43
C HIS A 254 6.14 4.55 -2.68
N SER A 255 7.37 4.66 -3.19
CA SER A 255 7.63 5.27 -4.50
C SER A 255 6.94 4.46 -5.62
N ASN A 256 6.93 3.12 -5.55
CA ASN A 256 6.18 2.30 -6.50
C ASN A 256 4.66 2.39 -6.31
N ILE A 257 4.16 2.49 -5.08
CA ILE A 257 2.73 2.75 -4.81
C ILE A 257 2.31 4.09 -5.42
N ASP A 258 3.11 5.13 -5.26
CA ASP A 258 2.89 6.45 -5.88
C ASP A 258 2.92 6.37 -7.42
N ARG A 259 3.82 5.55 -8.00
CA ARG A 259 3.86 5.26 -9.44
C ARG A 259 2.57 4.59 -9.93
N ILE A 260 2.04 3.63 -9.17
CA ILE A 260 0.77 2.97 -9.51
C ILE A 260 -0.37 4.01 -9.53
N TRP A 261 -0.42 4.90 -8.55
CA TRP A 261 -1.42 5.98 -8.53
C TRP A 261 -1.26 6.95 -9.71
N ALA A 262 -0.03 7.37 -10.01
CA ALA A 262 0.25 8.22 -11.18
C ALA A 262 -0.13 7.53 -12.50
N SER A 263 0.10 6.22 -12.61
CA SER A 263 -0.29 5.42 -13.77
C SER A 263 -1.81 5.32 -13.91
N TRP A 264 -2.52 5.10 -12.80
CA TRP A 264 -3.97 5.07 -12.75
C TRP A 264 -4.59 6.42 -13.19
N ASN A 265 -4.02 7.55 -12.72
CA ASN A 265 -4.43 8.89 -13.16
C ASN A 265 -4.27 9.05 -14.68
N ARG A 266 -3.13 8.62 -15.24
CA ARG A 266 -2.90 8.65 -16.70
C ARG A 266 -3.89 7.79 -17.49
N ALA A 267 -4.31 6.69 -16.92
CA ALA A 267 -5.29 5.79 -17.52
C ALA A 267 -6.74 6.31 -17.43
N GLY A 268 -6.95 7.52 -16.88
CA GLY A 268 -8.27 8.16 -16.78
C GLY A 268 -9.00 7.90 -15.46
N GLY A 269 -8.31 7.42 -14.44
CA GLY A 269 -8.82 7.30 -13.09
C GLY A 269 -9.20 8.66 -12.48
N ARG A 270 -10.19 8.67 -11.59
CA ARG A 270 -10.79 9.92 -11.09
C ARG A 270 -10.60 10.08 -9.60
N ASN A 271 -9.77 11.06 -9.24
CA ASN A 271 -9.61 11.50 -7.87
C ASN A 271 -10.87 12.19 -7.34
N PRO A 272 -11.10 12.20 -6.01
CA PRO A 272 -12.18 12.97 -5.38
C PRO A 272 -12.08 14.46 -5.72
N LYS A 273 -13.26 15.13 -5.78
CA LYS A 273 -13.37 16.55 -6.08
C LYS A 273 -14.08 17.34 -5.00
N ASP A 274 -14.49 16.67 -3.92
CA ASP A 274 -15.17 17.33 -2.81
C ASP A 274 -14.19 18.26 -2.06
N GLU A 275 -14.72 19.39 -1.60
CA GLU A 275 -13.93 20.43 -0.94
C GLU A 275 -13.31 19.96 0.38
N GLY A 276 -13.98 19.06 1.10
CA GLY A 276 -13.48 18.50 2.35
C GLY A 276 -12.21 17.69 2.12
N TYR A 277 -12.22 16.79 1.11
CA TYR A 277 -11.05 16.02 0.72
C TYR A 277 -9.92 16.90 0.19
N LEU A 278 -10.23 17.78 -0.76
CA LEU A 278 -9.24 18.67 -1.38
C LEU A 278 -8.64 19.67 -0.40
N GLY A 279 -9.44 20.10 0.59
CA GLY A 279 -9.08 21.08 1.61
C GLY A 279 -8.21 20.52 2.74
N GLN A 280 -8.09 19.19 2.88
CA GLN A 280 -7.31 18.58 3.97
C GLN A 280 -5.85 18.99 3.87
N VAL A 281 -5.29 19.35 5.02
CA VAL A 281 -3.89 19.78 5.16
C VAL A 281 -3.16 18.81 6.11
N PHE A 282 -1.94 18.45 5.75
CA PHE A 282 -1.02 17.67 6.57
C PHE A 282 0.27 18.43 6.82
N THR A 283 0.86 18.20 7.98
CA THR A 283 2.14 18.81 8.37
C THR A 283 3.25 17.77 8.29
N PHE A 284 4.35 18.14 7.65
CA PHE A 284 5.58 17.35 7.55
C PHE A 284 6.78 18.20 7.95
N VAL A 285 7.98 17.68 7.71
CA VAL A 285 9.24 18.38 7.93
C VAL A 285 9.85 18.77 6.59
N ASP A 286 10.31 20.01 6.48
CA ASP A 286 11.05 20.48 5.31
C ASP A 286 12.55 20.11 5.37
N GLU A 287 13.30 20.42 4.32
CA GLU A 287 14.72 20.14 4.20
C GLU A 287 15.60 20.87 5.24
N THR A 288 15.06 21.83 5.96
CA THR A 288 15.75 22.58 7.04
C THR A 288 15.38 22.06 8.44
N GLY A 289 14.50 21.06 8.53
CA GLY A 289 14.02 20.51 9.81
C GLY A 289 12.86 21.29 10.42
N LYS A 290 12.17 22.15 9.65
CA LYS A 290 11.03 22.96 10.09
C LYS A 290 9.70 22.38 9.63
N PRO A 291 8.57 22.71 10.30
CA PRO A 291 7.26 22.28 9.85
C PRO A 291 6.90 22.87 8.48
N VAL A 292 6.37 22.05 7.61
CA VAL A 292 5.80 22.45 6.32
C VAL A 292 4.41 21.85 6.15
N GLN A 293 3.44 22.68 5.79
CA GLN A 293 2.07 22.27 5.51
C GLN A 293 1.87 22.04 4.02
N ARG A 294 1.10 20.98 3.69
CA ARG A 294 0.74 20.61 2.32
C ARG A 294 -0.74 20.27 2.25
N LYS A 295 -1.39 20.77 1.22
CA LYS A 295 -2.81 20.55 0.95
C LYS A 295 -2.99 19.39 -0.02
N VAL A 296 -4.01 18.55 0.17
CA VAL A 296 -4.30 17.42 -0.72
C VAL A 296 -4.51 17.86 -2.16
N ALA A 297 -5.21 18.99 -2.38
CA ALA A 297 -5.40 19.56 -3.72
C ALA A 297 -4.09 19.80 -4.49
N ASP A 298 -3.00 20.07 -3.79
CA ASP A 298 -1.71 20.43 -4.40
C ASP A 298 -0.88 19.22 -4.81
N VAL A 299 -1.31 18.00 -4.43
CA VAL A 299 -0.52 16.77 -4.62
C VAL A 299 -1.23 15.68 -5.42
N LEU A 300 -2.34 15.98 -6.10
CA LEU A 300 -3.07 14.98 -6.88
C LEU A 300 -2.34 14.56 -8.17
N ASP A 301 -1.51 15.43 -8.72
CA ASP A 301 -0.71 15.19 -9.92
C ASP A 301 0.79 15.35 -9.61
N THR A 302 1.63 14.56 -10.28
CA THR A 302 3.09 14.56 -10.08
C THR A 302 3.80 15.68 -10.83
N ALA A 303 3.31 16.08 -11.99
CA ALA A 303 3.96 17.07 -12.84
C ALA A 303 4.11 18.46 -12.17
N PRO A 304 3.09 19.03 -11.50
CA PRO A 304 3.25 20.27 -10.74
C PRO A 304 4.22 20.16 -9.56
N LEU A 305 4.48 18.92 -9.08
CA LEU A 305 5.42 18.65 -7.99
C LEU A 305 6.87 18.55 -8.47
N GLY A 306 7.09 18.61 -9.79
CA GLY A 306 8.41 18.59 -10.41
C GLY A 306 9.01 17.21 -10.61
N TYR A 307 8.19 16.15 -10.59
CA TYR A 307 8.66 14.80 -10.91
C TYR A 307 7.68 14.02 -11.81
N ALA A 308 8.20 13.00 -12.47
CA ALA A 308 7.46 12.02 -13.25
C ALA A 308 8.06 10.63 -12.99
N TYR A 309 7.52 9.60 -13.61
CA TYR A 309 8.13 8.26 -13.63
C TYR A 309 8.72 7.99 -15.01
N ASP A 310 9.87 7.32 -15.05
CA ASP A 310 10.50 6.88 -16.30
C ASP A 310 9.57 5.93 -17.08
N HIS A 311 8.87 5.03 -16.36
CA HIS A 311 7.90 4.11 -16.92
C HIS A 311 6.60 4.11 -16.11
N TYR A 312 5.49 4.31 -16.79
CA TYR A 312 4.16 4.16 -16.21
C TYR A 312 3.63 2.75 -16.49
N LEU A 313 2.73 2.30 -15.64
CA LEU A 313 2.09 1.00 -15.78
C LEU A 313 0.85 1.07 -16.66
N ASP A 314 0.68 0.06 -17.49
CA ASP A 314 -0.58 -0.16 -18.18
C ASP A 314 -1.60 -0.82 -17.23
N ARG A 315 -2.87 -0.67 -17.56
CA ARG A 315 -3.95 -1.38 -16.85
C ARG A 315 -3.87 -2.87 -17.15
N PRO A 316 -4.24 -3.74 -16.19
CA PRO A 316 -4.25 -5.18 -16.40
C PRO A 316 -5.03 -5.59 -17.67
N PRO A 317 -4.62 -6.64 -18.39
CA PRO A 317 -5.36 -7.19 -19.51
C PRO A 317 -6.82 -7.50 -19.13
N GLY A 318 -7.76 -7.29 -20.03
CA GLY A 318 -9.20 -7.48 -19.78
C GLY A 318 -9.87 -6.31 -19.05
N SER A 319 -9.13 -5.26 -18.69
CA SER A 319 -9.72 -4.05 -18.11
C SER A 319 -10.64 -3.38 -19.13
N VAL A 320 -11.89 -3.10 -18.73
CA VAL A 320 -12.77 -2.26 -19.54
C VAL A 320 -12.31 -0.80 -19.48
N PRO A 321 -12.42 -0.04 -20.59
CA PRO A 321 -12.14 1.39 -20.57
C PRO A 321 -12.93 2.10 -19.43
N PHE A 322 -12.31 3.08 -18.78
CA PHE A 322 -13.06 3.86 -17.81
C PHE A 322 -14.16 4.65 -18.52
N PRO A 323 -15.43 4.52 -18.10
CA PRO A 323 -16.51 5.23 -18.75
C PRO A 323 -16.30 6.73 -18.68
N GLY A 324 -16.60 7.45 -19.76
CA GLY A 324 -16.60 8.91 -19.78
C GLY A 324 -17.54 9.47 -18.69
N LEU A 325 -17.33 10.76 -18.31
CA LEU A 325 -18.08 11.42 -17.22
C LEU A 325 -19.61 11.32 -17.32
N SER A 326 -20.15 11.14 -18.53
CA SER A 326 -21.59 11.00 -18.78
C SER A 326 -22.16 9.59 -18.57
N GLY A 327 -21.30 8.57 -18.37
CA GLY A 327 -21.70 7.16 -18.35
C GLY A 327 -21.72 6.50 -16.98
N LEU A 328 -21.16 7.14 -15.94
CA LEU A 328 -21.23 6.59 -14.58
C LEU A 328 -22.56 6.97 -13.94
N ARG A 329 -23.57 6.14 -14.21
CA ARG A 329 -24.60 5.95 -13.21
C ARG A 329 -23.99 4.98 -12.20
N PHE A 330 -23.90 5.40 -10.93
CA PHE A 330 -23.81 4.43 -9.82
C PHE A 330 -25.11 3.65 -9.89
N THR A 331 -25.09 2.53 -10.62
CA THR A 331 -26.23 1.61 -10.61
C THR A 331 -26.23 1.00 -9.23
N ASN A 332 -27.35 1.08 -8.52
CA ASN A 332 -27.54 0.32 -7.29
C ASN A 332 -27.14 -1.12 -7.56
N HIS A 333 -25.98 -1.51 -7.02
CA HIS A 333 -25.50 -2.87 -7.16
C HIS A 333 -26.45 -3.77 -6.38
N THR A 334 -27.11 -4.65 -7.09
CA THR A 334 -28.00 -5.60 -6.44
C THR A 334 -27.17 -6.80 -6.00
N ALA A 335 -27.05 -7.00 -4.69
CA ALA A 335 -26.51 -8.24 -4.18
C ALA A 335 -27.40 -9.41 -4.62
N SER A 336 -26.81 -10.36 -5.31
CA SER A 336 -27.52 -11.56 -5.73
C SER A 336 -27.55 -12.61 -4.61
N HIS A 337 -26.47 -12.66 -3.79
CA HIS A 337 -26.33 -13.62 -2.69
C HIS A 337 -25.57 -12.97 -1.55
N ARG A 338 -25.99 -13.28 -0.33
CA ARG A 338 -25.39 -12.75 0.89
C ARG A 338 -25.23 -13.83 1.96
N PHE A 339 -24.17 -13.67 2.73
CA PHE A 339 -24.03 -14.18 4.07
C PHE A 339 -24.02 -12.98 5.02
N SER A 340 -24.82 -13.03 6.09
CA SER A 340 -24.85 -12.00 7.12
C SER A 340 -24.73 -12.67 8.49
N GLY A 341 -23.79 -12.21 9.26
CA GLY A 341 -23.49 -12.68 10.61
C GLY A 341 -21.99 -12.88 10.79
N PRO A 342 -21.47 -12.75 12.00
CA PRO A 342 -20.05 -12.90 12.24
C PRO A 342 -19.62 -14.35 11.99
N VAL A 343 -18.60 -14.51 11.14
CA VAL A 343 -17.86 -15.76 11.01
C VAL A 343 -16.44 -15.54 11.53
N THR A 344 -15.96 -16.46 12.35
CA THR A 344 -14.62 -16.43 12.92
C THR A 344 -13.68 -17.26 12.04
N LEU A 345 -12.55 -16.68 11.67
CA LEU A 345 -11.53 -17.34 10.89
C LEU A 345 -10.48 -17.96 11.82
N GLY A 346 -10.25 -19.24 11.67
CA GLY A 346 -9.31 -20.03 12.50
C GLY A 346 -8.11 -20.53 11.73
N SER A 347 -7.51 -21.61 12.24
CA SER A 347 -6.42 -22.36 11.62
C SER A 347 -6.88 -23.27 10.47
N ASP A 348 -8.17 -23.59 10.43
CA ASP A 348 -8.74 -24.45 9.40
C ASP A 348 -9.48 -23.63 8.35
N PRO A 349 -9.57 -24.11 7.10
CA PRO A 349 -10.39 -23.48 6.08
C PRO A 349 -11.84 -23.28 6.53
N THR A 350 -12.35 -22.08 6.38
CA THR A 350 -13.70 -21.71 6.77
C THR A 350 -14.56 -21.55 5.53
N THR A 351 -15.61 -22.37 5.38
CA THR A 351 -16.55 -22.30 4.25
C THR A 351 -17.86 -21.66 4.67
N VAL A 352 -18.31 -20.69 3.88
CA VAL A 352 -19.56 -19.97 4.07
C VAL A 352 -20.44 -20.15 2.85
N GLN A 353 -21.70 -20.56 3.02
CA GLN A 353 -22.67 -20.59 1.93
C GLN A 353 -23.43 -19.27 1.86
N LEU A 354 -23.54 -18.73 0.66
CA LEU A 354 -24.23 -17.47 0.41
C LEU A 354 -25.71 -17.78 0.11
N LYS A 355 -26.62 -17.15 0.85
CA LYS A 355 -28.06 -17.28 0.62
C LYS A 355 -28.52 -16.33 -0.47
N ALA A 356 -29.43 -16.80 -1.34
CA ALA A 356 -30.01 -15.99 -2.39
C ALA A 356 -30.81 -14.81 -1.82
N ASP A 357 -30.62 -13.64 -2.41
CA ASP A 357 -31.44 -12.45 -2.11
C ASP A 357 -32.64 -12.45 -3.08
N GLY A 358 -33.72 -13.16 -2.72
CA GLY A 358 -34.94 -13.33 -3.51
C GLY A 358 -35.12 -14.71 -4.18
N ASN A 359 -36.21 -14.88 -4.92
CA ASN A 359 -36.73 -16.17 -5.38
C ASN A 359 -36.18 -16.68 -6.75
N SER A 360 -35.22 -16.04 -7.38
CA SER A 360 -34.71 -16.47 -8.67
C SER A 360 -33.43 -17.28 -8.54
N PRO A 361 -33.27 -18.36 -9.33
CA PRO A 361 -32.05 -19.17 -9.35
C PRO A 361 -30.80 -18.33 -9.67
N TYR A 362 -29.76 -18.50 -8.88
CA TYR A 362 -28.50 -17.76 -8.96
C TYR A 362 -27.78 -17.91 -10.30
N VAL A 363 -27.62 -19.15 -10.75
CA VAL A 363 -26.91 -19.45 -11.99
C VAL A 363 -27.61 -18.78 -13.20
N ALA A 364 -28.94 -18.71 -13.18
CA ALA A 364 -29.69 -18.03 -14.25
C ALA A 364 -29.46 -16.51 -14.26
N ARG A 365 -29.36 -15.88 -13.07
CA ARG A 365 -29.05 -14.43 -12.97
C ARG A 365 -27.63 -14.13 -13.42
N LEU A 366 -26.67 -14.97 -13.03
CA LEU A 366 -25.29 -14.82 -13.47
C LEU A 366 -25.15 -15.00 -14.98
N HIS A 367 -25.87 -15.97 -15.58
CA HIS A 367 -25.92 -16.11 -17.03
C HIS A 367 -26.45 -14.84 -17.71
N THR A 368 -27.57 -14.30 -17.23
CA THR A 368 -28.14 -13.07 -17.79
C THR A 368 -27.19 -11.87 -17.62
N ALA A 369 -26.59 -11.70 -16.46
CA ALA A 369 -25.64 -10.61 -16.21
C ALA A 369 -24.33 -10.80 -17.00
N SER A 370 -23.85 -12.03 -17.15
CA SER A 370 -22.68 -12.35 -17.98
C SER A 370 -22.93 -12.04 -19.47
N MET A 371 -24.10 -12.37 -19.99
CA MET A 371 -24.51 -12.01 -21.35
C MET A 371 -24.63 -10.50 -21.55
N ALA A 372 -25.03 -9.76 -20.51
CA ALA A 372 -25.07 -8.29 -20.51
C ALA A 372 -23.71 -7.63 -20.28
N HIS A 373 -22.61 -8.38 -20.22
CA HIS A 373 -21.23 -7.91 -19.96
C HIS A 373 -21.10 -7.11 -18.66
N ARG A 374 -21.93 -7.37 -17.66
CA ARG A 374 -21.88 -6.71 -16.36
C ARG A 374 -20.71 -7.24 -15.54
N PRO A 375 -19.98 -6.40 -14.81
CA PRO A 375 -18.95 -6.85 -13.90
C PRO A 375 -19.54 -7.52 -12.66
N PHE A 376 -18.82 -8.52 -12.13
CA PHE A 376 -19.12 -9.22 -10.88
C PHE A 376 -18.07 -8.89 -9.84
N TYR A 377 -18.55 -8.74 -8.61
CA TYR A 377 -17.71 -8.46 -7.45
C TYR A 377 -18.03 -9.45 -6.33
N LEU A 378 -17.00 -9.93 -5.65
CA LEU A 378 -17.13 -10.55 -4.33
C LEU A 378 -16.71 -9.52 -3.28
N ARG A 379 -17.63 -9.19 -2.37
CA ARG A 379 -17.38 -8.27 -1.26
C ARG A 379 -17.27 -9.04 0.03
N ILE A 380 -16.30 -8.69 0.86
CA ILE A 380 -16.10 -9.21 2.20
C ILE A 380 -16.02 -8.01 3.13
N GLY A 381 -17.02 -7.86 4.00
CA GLY A 381 -17.21 -6.67 4.81
C GLY A 381 -17.09 -6.91 6.31
N GLY A 382 -16.61 -5.88 7.02
CA GLY A 382 -16.51 -5.88 8.46
C GLY A 382 -15.45 -6.85 8.98
N VAL A 383 -14.33 -7.01 8.29
CA VAL A 383 -13.21 -7.83 8.78
C VAL A 383 -12.58 -7.12 9.97
N ARG A 384 -12.63 -7.75 11.15
CA ARG A 384 -12.05 -7.23 12.40
C ARG A 384 -11.05 -8.20 12.97
N ILE A 385 -10.01 -7.65 13.61
CA ILE A 385 -9.04 -8.41 14.37
C ILE A 385 -8.81 -7.74 15.73
N THR A 386 -8.64 -8.50 16.76
CA THR A 386 -8.22 -8.01 18.09
C THR A 386 -6.71 -8.12 18.28
N ARG A 387 -6.05 -8.94 17.49
CA ARG A 387 -4.62 -9.20 17.49
C ARG A 387 -4.19 -9.62 16.09
N GLN A 388 -2.99 -9.25 15.67
CA GLN A 388 -2.44 -9.67 14.37
C GLN A 388 -2.33 -11.20 14.30
N PRO A 389 -3.01 -11.85 13.32
CA PRO A 389 -3.03 -13.30 13.21
C PRO A 389 -1.70 -13.90 12.75
N GLY A 390 -0.83 -13.09 12.18
CA GLY A 390 0.43 -13.57 11.65
C GLY A 390 0.32 -14.27 10.28
N VAL A 391 -0.88 -14.39 9.73
CA VAL A 391 -1.20 -14.99 8.44
C VAL A 391 -2.20 -14.14 7.67
N SER A 392 -2.30 -14.36 6.36
CA SER A 392 -3.37 -13.86 5.50
C SER A 392 -4.40 -14.97 5.26
N TYR A 393 -5.52 -14.64 4.60
CA TYR A 393 -6.54 -15.61 4.25
C TYR A 393 -6.84 -15.55 2.75
N GLU A 394 -6.62 -16.66 2.04
CA GLU A 394 -7.01 -16.80 0.64
C GLU A 394 -8.52 -16.95 0.53
N VAL A 395 -9.09 -16.33 -0.49
CA VAL A 395 -10.52 -16.35 -0.78
C VAL A 395 -10.75 -17.15 -2.04
N HIS A 396 -11.64 -18.14 -1.95
CA HIS A 396 -12.02 -19.00 -3.07
C HIS A 396 -13.54 -19.00 -3.25
N LEU A 397 -14.00 -18.98 -4.51
CA LEU A 397 -15.42 -19.08 -4.87
C LEU A 397 -15.69 -20.50 -5.43
N ASP A 398 -16.69 -21.18 -4.83
CA ASP A 398 -17.10 -22.55 -5.20
C ASP A 398 -15.90 -23.50 -5.41
N PRO A 399 -15.03 -23.64 -4.40
CA PRO A 399 -13.91 -24.55 -4.55
C PRO A 399 -14.42 -25.99 -4.66
N MET A 400 -13.88 -26.73 -5.62
CA MET A 400 -14.02 -28.20 -5.60
C MET A 400 -13.34 -28.72 -4.33
N PRO A 401 -13.67 -29.94 -3.83
CA PRO A 401 -13.03 -30.47 -2.64
C PRO A 401 -11.51 -30.31 -2.75
N LEU A 402 -10.96 -29.35 -2.01
CA LEU A 402 -9.55 -29.01 -2.07
C LEU A 402 -8.83 -29.82 -1.00
N THR A 403 -7.93 -30.69 -1.42
CA THR A 403 -6.99 -31.34 -0.52
C THR A 403 -5.83 -30.43 -0.10
N ALA A 404 -5.56 -29.38 -0.89
CA ALA A 404 -4.71 -28.24 -0.57
C ALA A 404 -5.08 -27.10 -1.53
N PRO A 405 -5.66 -26.00 -1.04
CA PRO A 405 -5.90 -24.82 -1.88
C PRO A 405 -4.56 -24.18 -2.20
N ASP A 406 -4.29 -23.96 -3.46
CA ASP A 406 -3.21 -23.12 -3.92
C ASP A 406 -3.76 -21.95 -4.75
N ARG A 407 -2.96 -20.90 -4.91
CA ARG A 407 -3.29 -19.70 -5.70
C ARG A 407 -3.42 -19.99 -7.20
N VAL A 408 -2.98 -21.14 -7.64
CA VAL A 408 -3.15 -21.67 -9.01
C VAL A 408 -4.55 -22.24 -9.19
N SER A 409 -5.30 -22.43 -8.10
CA SER A 409 -6.67 -22.91 -8.15
C SER A 409 -7.56 -22.03 -9.02
N ARG A 410 -8.33 -22.66 -9.92
CA ARG A 410 -9.32 -21.97 -10.75
C ARG A 410 -10.49 -21.36 -9.97
N SER A 411 -10.52 -21.51 -8.65
CA SER A 411 -11.51 -20.92 -7.74
C SER A 411 -10.95 -19.72 -6.97
N TYR A 412 -9.66 -19.41 -7.10
CA TYR A 412 -9.02 -18.34 -6.36
C TYR A 412 -9.56 -16.96 -6.77
N VAL A 413 -9.96 -16.19 -5.78
CA VAL A 413 -10.52 -14.84 -5.90
C VAL A 413 -9.48 -13.77 -5.56
N GLY A 414 -8.77 -13.98 -4.46
CA GLY A 414 -7.83 -13.00 -3.91
C GLY A 414 -7.45 -13.34 -2.48
N THR A 415 -6.76 -12.45 -1.80
CA THR A 415 -6.30 -12.64 -0.41
C THR A 415 -6.76 -11.48 0.47
N ILE A 416 -7.27 -11.80 1.66
CA ILE A 416 -7.52 -10.86 2.74
C ILE A 416 -6.23 -10.70 3.52
N ASN A 417 -5.73 -9.49 3.55
CA ASN A 417 -4.60 -9.07 4.34
C ASN A 417 -5.09 -8.15 5.46
N VAL A 418 -4.65 -8.39 6.67
CA VAL A 418 -5.10 -7.61 7.84
C VAL A 418 -4.03 -6.64 8.35
N PHE A 419 -3.04 -6.30 7.52
CA PHE A 419 -2.07 -5.25 7.81
C PHE A 419 -2.80 -3.93 8.09
N GLY A 420 -2.44 -3.24 9.16
CA GLY A 420 -3.10 -1.98 9.56
C GLY A 420 -4.54 -2.09 10.08
N ALA A 421 -5.09 -3.29 10.27
CA ALA A 421 -6.44 -3.44 10.81
C ALA A 421 -6.52 -3.28 12.34
N ILE A 422 -5.40 -3.27 13.05
CA ILE A 422 -5.31 -2.87 14.46
C ILE A 422 -4.85 -1.44 14.52
N VAL A 423 -5.67 -0.61 15.14
CA VAL A 423 -5.29 0.75 15.51
C VAL A 423 -4.86 0.72 16.97
N HIS A 424 -3.57 0.94 17.21
CA HIS A 424 -3.09 1.16 18.58
C HIS A 424 -3.67 2.48 19.08
N GLY A 425 -4.36 2.42 20.24
CA GLY A 425 -5.14 3.52 20.77
C GLY A 425 -4.37 4.85 20.78
N THR A 426 -5.10 5.87 20.46
CA THR A 426 -4.62 7.23 20.27
C THR A 426 -3.76 7.74 21.41
N HIS A 427 -2.75 8.36 21.05
CA HIS A 427 -1.59 9.06 21.56
C HIS A 427 -1.78 10.02 22.75
N THR A 428 -2.94 10.11 23.32
CA THR A 428 -3.19 10.84 24.56
C THR A 428 -3.37 9.84 25.69
N GLY A 429 -2.45 9.76 26.63
CA GLY A 429 -2.30 8.75 27.71
C GLY A 429 -3.53 8.38 28.55
N SER A 430 -4.72 8.56 28.04
CA SER A 430 -6.02 8.17 28.58
C SER A 430 -6.99 7.68 27.50
N GLY A 431 -6.48 7.26 26.35
CA GLY A 431 -7.29 6.78 25.22
C GLY A 431 -7.96 5.44 25.50
N PRO A 432 -9.08 5.14 24.81
CA PRO A 432 -9.72 3.85 24.88
C PRO A 432 -8.77 2.73 24.45
N ALA A 433 -9.03 1.50 24.90
CA ALA A 433 -8.35 0.29 24.47
C ALA A 433 -8.22 0.26 22.93
N PRO A 434 -7.17 -0.40 22.37
CA PRO A 434 -7.01 -0.48 20.92
C PRO A 434 -8.33 -0.90 20.28
N TYR A 435 -8.83 -0.06 19.36
CA TYR A 435 -10.07 -0.36 18.63
C TYR A 435 -9.73 -0.97 17.29
N THR A 436 -10.56 -1.88 16.85
CA THR A 436 -10.40 -2.53 15.56
C THR A 436 -11.05 -1.65 14.50
N ASN A 437 -10.29 -1.37 13.44
CA ASN A 437 -10.81 -0.76 12.24
C ASN A 437 -11.38 -1.86 11.33
N PRO A 438 -12.71 -1.96 11.12
CA PRO A 438 -13.27 -2.94 10.20
C PRO A 438 -12.75 -2.68 8.79
N ARG A 439 -12.16 -3.70 8.16
CA ARG A 439 -11.72 -3.63 6.77
C ARG A 439 -12.78 -4.21 5.85
N ASN A 440 -12.93 -3.58 4.68
CA ASN A 440 -13.77 -4.07 3.60
C ASN A 440 -12.90 -4.42 2.40
N TYR A 441 -13.22 -5.52 1.74
CA TYR A 441 -12.52 -6.01 0.56
C TYR A 441 -13.52 -6.19 -0.56
N SER A 442 -13.14 -5.80 -1.77
CA SER A 442 -13.93 -5.99 -2.97
C SER A 442 -13.03 -6.55 -4.08
N PHE A 443 -13.38 -7.70 -4.60
CA PHE A 443 -12.64 -8.39 -5.64
C PHE A 443 -13.45 -8.40 -6.93
N VAL A 444 -12.83 -7.96 -8.03
CA VAL A 444 -13.42 -8.13 -9.37
C VAL A 444 -13.28 -9.59 -9.76
N ILE A 445 -14.40 -10.28 -9.91
CA ILE A 445 -14.45 -11.73 -10.20
C ILE A 445 -15.13 -12.05 -11.53
N THR A 446 -15.25 -11.08 -12.42
CA THR A 446 -16.00 -11.22 -13.69
C THR A 446 -15.52 -12.39 -14.54
N ASP A 447 -14.21 -12.51 -14.76
CA ASP A 447 -13.65 -13.59 -15.59
C ASP A 447 -13.71 -14.94 -14.85
N LEU A 448 -13.51 -14.93 -13.54
CA LEU A 448 -13.66 -16.14 -12.72
C LEU A 448 -15.09 -16.69 -12.83
N VAL A 449 -16.09 -15.84 -12.63
CA VAL A 449 -17.51 -16.25 -12.74
C VAL A 449 -17.83 -16.78 -14.14
N ARG A 450 -17.37 -16.12 -15.21
CA ARG A 450 -17.56 -16.59 -16.59
C ARG A 450 -16.93 -17.96 -16.80
N ASN A 451 -15.71 -18.16 -16.33
CA ASN A 451 -15.00 -19.44 -16.46
C ASN A 451 -15.71 -20.56 -15.68
N LEU A 452 -16.18 -20.27 -14.47
CA LEU A 452 -16.92 -21.24 -13.65
C LEU A 452 -18.29 -21.58 -14.27
N LEU A 453 -18.99 -20.59 -14.84
CA LEU A 453 -20.26 -20.81 -15.59
C LEU A 453 -20.03 -21.71 -16.81
N GLN A 454 -19.03 -21.41 -17.63
CA GLN A 454 -18.70 -22.19 -18.83
C GLN A 454 -18.31 -23.63 -18.47
N ALA A 455 -17.65 -23.82 -17.34
CA ALA A 455 -17.26 -25.13 -16.85
C ALA A 455 -18.39 -25.89 -16.11
N GLY A 456 -19.57 -25.28 -15.92
CA GLY A 456 -20.67 -25.85 -15.15
C GLY A 456 -20.32 -26.12 -13.68
N ARG A 457 -19.45 -25.30 -13.09
CA ARG A 457 -18.86 -25.51 -11.76
C ARG A 457 -19.41 -24.59 -10.68
N LEU A 458 -20.28 -23.68 -10.98
CA LEU A 458 -20.95 -22.87 -9.98
C LEU A 458 -22.00 -23.69 -9.23
N THR A 459 -21.92 -23.70 -7.90
CA THR A 459 -22.89 -24.37 -7.05
C THR A 459 -24.09 -23.46 -6.78
N GLU A 460 -25.21 -24.06 -6.36
CA GLU A 460 -26.40 -23.32 -5.89
C GLU A 460 -26.86 -23.89 -4.56
N PRO A 461 -26.74 -23.13 -3.46
CA PRO A 461 -26.15 -21.80 -3.33
C PRO A 461 -24.64 -21.81 -3.48
N PRO A 462 -24.02 -20.66 -3.92
CA PRO A 462 -22.58 -20.56 -4.03
C PRO A 462 -21.92 -20.57 -2.66
N SER A 463 -20.69 -21.07 -2.62
CA SER A 463 -19.88 -21.11 -1.40
C SER A 463 -18.63 -20.24 -1.54
N VAL A 464 -18.24 -19.62 -0.44
CA VAL A 464 -16.96 -18.92 -0.31
C VAL A 464 -16.13 -19.61 0.76
N MET A 465 -14.92 -19.98 0.42
CA MET A 465 -13.96 -20.57 1.35
C MET A 465 -12.84 -19.57 1.64
N LEU A 466 -12.54 -19.40 2.93
CA LEU A 466 -11.46 -18.56 3.44
C LEU A 466 -10.41 -19.50 4.04
N VAL A 467 -9.21 -19.49 3.47
CA VAL A 467 -8.15 -20.44 3.79
C VAL A 467 -6.98 -19.68 4.41
N PRO A 468 -6.57 -20.01 5.65
CA PRO A 468 -5.38 -19.37 6.22
C PRO A 468 -4.13 -19.81 5.46
N THR A 469 -3.22 -18.88 5.21
CA THR A 469 -1.96 -19.11 4.51
C THR A 469 -0.88 -19.75 5.38
N GLY A 470 -1.20 -20.01 6.65
CA GLY A 470 -0.34 -20.64 7.63
C GLY A 470 -1.07 -20.83 8.95
N THR A 471 -0.35 -21.10 10.03
CA THR A 471 -0.95 -21.24 11.35
C THR A 471 -1.12 -19.88 12.01
N PRO A 472 -2.37 -19.41 12.24
CA PRO A 472 -2.62 -18.15 12.95
C PRO A 472 -2.07 -18.20 14.38
N ARG A 473 -1.67 -17.04 14.90
CA ARG A 473 -1.24 -16.92 16.29
C ARG A 473 -2.39 -17.24 17.25
N SER A 474 -2.08 -17.91 18.34
CA SER A 474 -3.08 -18.22 19.38
C SER A 474 -3.78 -16.95 19.87
N GLY A 475 -5.11 -17.00 19.94
CA GLY A 475 -5.96 -15.88 20.33
C GLY A 475 -6.15 -14.79 19.27
N ALA A 476 -5.59 -14.96 18.08
CA ALA A 476 -5.85 -14.10 16.95
C ALA A 476 -6.88 -14.78 16.03
N ALA A 477 -8.13 -14.39 16.15
CA ALA A 477 -9.23 -14.94 15.37
C ALA A 477 -9.95 -13.79 14.66
N PRO A 478 -9.58 -13.48 13.40
CA PRO A 478 -10.32 -12.50 12.62
C PRO A 478 -11.80 -12.87 12.51
N THR A 479 -12.67 -11.87 12.49
CA THR A 479 -14.08 -12.05 12.23
C THR A 479 -14.48 -11.32 10.96
N VAL A 480 -15.45 -11.89 10.22
CA VAL A 480 -16.02 -11.30 9.01
C VAL A 480 -17.52 -11.12 9.27
N ASP A 481 -18.05 -9.93 9.07
CA ASP A 481 -19.47 -9.64 9.35
C ASP A 481 -20.37 -10.04 8.18
N ASN A 482 -19.93 -9.87 6.96
CA ASN A 482 -20.73 -10.17 5.78
C ASN A 482 -19.87 -10.55 4.56
N ILE A 483 -20.44 -11.37 3.70
CA ILE A 483 -19.90 -11.72 2.39
C ILE A 483 -21.03 -11.58 1.37
N SER A 484 -20.80 -10.91 0.25
CA SER A 484 -21.82 -10.76 -0.78
C SER A 484 -21.26 -10.87 -2.19
N LEU A 485 -22.04 -11.50 -3.05
CA LEU A 485 -21.80 -11.57 -4.47
C LEU A 485 -22.71 -10.56 -5.15
N VAL A 486 -22.11 -9.67 -5.94
CA VAL A 486 -22.77 -8.48 -6.47
C VAL A 486 -22.54 -8.40 -7.96
N SER A 487 -23.57 -8.01 -8.73
CA SER A 487 -23.47 -7.60 -10.12
C SER A 487 -23.95 -6.17 -10.29
N SER A 488 -23.24 -5.40 -11.11
CA SER A 488 -23.64 -4.02 -11.44
C SER A 488 -24.79 -3.99 -12.47
#